data_47a644346d11d5afcf41008057c9d54a
#
_entry.id   47a644346d11d5afcf41008057c9d54a
#
_cell.length_a   1.000
_cell.length_b   1.000
_cell.length_c   1.000
_cell.angle_alpha   90.00
_cell.angle_beta   90.00
_cell.angle_gamma   90.00
#
_symmetry.space_group_name_H-M   'P 1'
#
loop_
_entity.id
_entity.type
_entity.pdbx_description
1 polymer ?
#
loop_
_entity_poly.entity_id
_entity_poly.type
_entity_poly.pdbx_seq_one_letter_code
_entity_poly.pdbx_strand_id
1 'polypeptide(L)'
;DYVGLMNAALLLEDPVLVIEHVDLYTSRGQAPVEDYDYQIELGKAKVVKAGSDLTVLTYMNMVSKSLDAVAEAGVDAEVIDLRWLDRASLDWDTIGESIRKTNAVMIVEQGVQGTSYGTWLSDEIQRRFFDHLDQPVLRVHGREASPSISKVLEQEAIAKTEDIVRALATAKQGFGSN
;
A
#
# COMPACT_ATOMS: atom_id res chain seq x y z
N ASP A 1 6.45 12.79 -4.76
CA ASP A 1 5.21 12.53 -5.54
C ASP A 1 4.09 13.55 -5.28
N TYR A 2 4.01 14.16 -4.08
CA TYR A 2 2.92 15.04 -3.68
C TYR A 2 2.63 16.18 -4.68
N VAL A 3 3.67 16.96 -5.04
CA VAL A 3 3.51 18.09 -5.97
C VAL A 3 2.99 17.61 -7.33
N GLY A 4 3.56 16.56 -7.87
CA GLY A 4 3.16 16.05 -9.19
C GLY A 4 1.75 15.47 -9.22
N LEU A 5 1.30 14.82 -8.13
CA LEU A 5 -0.09 14.34 -8.00
C LEU A 5 -1.06 15.51 -7.82
N MET A 6 -0.68 16.54 -7.04
CA MET A 6 -1.49 17.74 -6.86
C MET A 6 -1.65 18.51 -8.18
N ASN A 7 -0.55 18.73 -8.92
CA ASN A 7 -0.58 19.41 -10.21
C ASN A 7 -1.49 18.66 -11.20
N ALA A 8 -1.40 17.33 -11.25
CA ALA A 8 -2.27 16.53 -12.11
C ALA A 8 -3.73 16.60 -11.66
N ALA A 9 -4.00 16.54 -10.36
CA ALA A 9 -5.36 16.62 -9.80
C ALA A 9 -6.05 17.95 -10.11
N LEU A 10 -5.31 19.08 -10.08
CA LEU A 10 -5.83 20.40 -10.38
C LEU A 10 -6.26 20.60 -11.84
N LEU A 11 -5.80 19.73 -12.74
CA LEU A 11 -6.19 19.75 -14.17
C LEU A 11 -7.44 18.91 -14.48
N LEU A 12 -7.94 18.15 -13.52
CA LEU A 12 -9.18 17.41 -13.69
C LEU A 12 -10.40 18.32 -13.59
N GLU A 13 -11.42 18.01 -14.37
CA GLU A 13 -12.72 18.71 -14.32
C GLU A 13 -13.62 18.17 -13.19
N ASP A 14 -13.27 17.03 -12.61
CA ASP A 14 -14.00 16.39 -11.52
C ASP A 14 -13.45 16.82 -10.15
N PRO A 15 -14.29 16.81 -9.10
CA PRO A 15 -13.82 17.02 -7.73
C PRO A 15 -12.83 15.93 -7.31
N VAL A 16 -11.67 16.32 -6.81
CA VAL A 16 -10.62 15.41 -6.34
C VAL A 16 -10.42 15.57 -4.83
N LEU A 17 -10.44 14.45 -4.12
CA LEU A 17 -10.10 14.39 -2.71
C LEU A 17 -8.63 14.03 -2.55
N VAL A 18 -7.82 14.99 -2.09
CA VAL A 18 -6.40 14.76 -1.77
C VAL A 18 -6.27 14.44 -0.28
N ILE A 19 -5.80 13.23 0.02
CA ILE A 19 -5.65 12.75 1.40
C ILE A 19 -4.17 12.77 1.78
N GLU A 20 -3.87 13.37 2.91
CA GLU A 20 -2.51 13.53 3.43
C GLU A 20 -2.37 12.83 4.79
N HIS A 21 -1.16 12.43 5.14
CA HIS A 21 -0.82 11.87 6.43
C HIS A 21 0.16 12.79 7.16
N VAL A 22 -0.19 13.22 8.37
CA VAL A 22 0.59 14.20 9.15
C VAL A 22 2.03 13.75 9.40
N ASP A 23 2.27 12.47 9.63
CA ASP A 23 3.63 11.94 9.85
C ASP A 23 4.56 12.14 8.64
N LEU A 24 3.99 12.30 7.44
CA LEU A 24 4.78 12.52 6.23
C LEU A 24 5.28 13.97 6.09
N TYR A 25 4.72 14.93 6.82
CA TYR A 25 5.15 16.33 6.74
C TYR A 25 6.57 16.58 7.24
N THR A 26 7.07 15.73 8.11
CA THR A 26 8.44 15.80 8.63
C THR A 26 9.41 14.89 7.88
N SER A 27 8.92 14.08 6.95
CA SER A 27 9.76 13.22 6.13
C SER A 27 10.58 14.02 5.13
N ARG A 28 11.79 13.51 4.83
CA ARG A 28 12.66 14.10 3.81
C ARG A 28 12.69 13.19 2.59
N GLY A 29 12.65 13.78 1.42
CA GLY A 29 12.72 13.07 0.15
C GLY A 29 13.37 13.91 -0.93
N GLN A 30 13.65 13.28 -2.07
CA GLN A 30 14.10 14.01 -3.25
C GLN A 30 12.90 14.73 -3.85
N ALA A 31 13.09 16.00 -4.20
CA ALA A 31 12.12 16.79 -4.95
C ALA A 31 12.81 17.34 -6.20
N PRO A 32 12.11 17.45 -7.34
CA PRO A 32 12.63 18.20 -8.48
C PRO A 32 12.76 19.66 -8.06
N VAL A 33 13.97 20.21 -8.14
CA VAL A 33 14.28 21.60 -7.73
C VAL A 33 14.07 22.62 -8.84
N GLU A 34 13.90 22.18 -10.08
CA GLU A 34 13.86 23.04 -11.25
C GLU A 34 12.54 22.97 -12.03
N ASP A 35 11.69 21.99 -11.72
CA ASP A 35 10.39 21.78 -12.38
C ASP A 35 9.30 21.59 -11.33
N TYR A 36 8.63 22.67 -10.97
CA TYR A 36 7.49 22.64 -10.04
C TYR A 36 6.14 22.32 -10.72
N ASP A 37 6.12 22.31 -12.05
CA ASP A 37 4.92 22.08 -12.85
C ASP A 37 4.83 20.61 -13.34
N TYR A 38 5.78 19.76 -12.93
CA TYR A 38 5.74 18.36 -13.30
C TYR A 38 4.46 17.69 -12.83
N GLN A 39 4.00 16.73 -13.61
CA GLN A 39 2.79 15.97 -13.32
C GLN A 39 3.12 14.49 -13.17
N ILE A 40 2.40 13.83 -12.28
CA ILE A 40 2.38 12.37 -12.19
C ILE A 40 1.05 11.91 -12.78
N GLU A 41 1.11 10.96 -13.70
CA GLU A 41 -0.08 10.37 -14.30
C GLU A 41 -0.99 9.79 -13.22
N LEU A 42 -2.23 10.27 -13.17
CA LEU A 42 -3.25 9.78 -12.26
C LEU A 42 -3.70 8.36 -12.66
N GLY A 43 -4.13 7.57 -11.70
CA GLY A 43 -4.48 6.18 -11.94
C GLY A 43 -3.27 5.26 -12.13
N LYS A 44 -2.03 5.74 -11.89
CA LYS A 44 -0.82 4.93 -11.98
C LYS A 44 -0.17 4.69 -10.64
N ALA A 45 -0.02 3.42 -10.31
CA ALA A 45 0.73 2.96 -9.15
C ALA A 45 2.25 3.04 -9.41
N LYS A 46 3.03 2.94 -8.35
CA LYS A 46 4.49 2.91 -8.45
C LYS A 46 5.07 1.68 -7.77
N VAL A 47 5.81 0.88 -8.50
CA VAL A 47 6.68 -0.13 -7.90
C VAL A 47 7.83 0.61 -7.23
N VAL A 48 7.81 0.68 -5.89
CA VAL A 48 8.85 1.36 -5.09
C VAL A 48 9.98 0.42 -4.72
N LYS A 49 9.74 -0.88 -4.73
CA LYS A 49 10.74 -1.94 -4.60
C LYS A 49 10.31 -3.13 -5.46
N ALA A 50 11.18 -3.59 -6.34
CA ALA A 50 10.97 -4.83 -7.07
C ALA A 50 11.18 -6.05 -6.17
N GLY A 51 10.49 -7.15 -6.47
CA GLY A 51 10.61 -8.42 -5.76
C GLY A 51 9.85 -9.53 -6.48
N SER A 52 9.98 -10.77 -5.99
CA SER A 52 9.44 -11.96 -6.65
C SER A 52 8.62 -12.88 -5.74
N ASP A 53 8.71 -12.76 -4.42
CA ASP A 53 8.08 -13.70 -3.49
C ASP A 53 6.63 -13.30 -3.12
N LEU A 54 6.35 -12.00 -3.04
CA LEU A 54 5.09 -11.46 -2.53
C LEU A 54 4.84 -10.07 -3.10
N THR A 55 3.60 -9.77 -3.49
CA THR A 55 3.14 -8.42 -3.81
C THR A 55 2.62 -7.74 -2.54
N VAL A 56 3.21 -6.61 -2.17
CA VAL A 56 2.74 -5.74 -1.08
C VAL A 56 2.09 -4.50 -1.68
N LEU A 57 0.78 -4.35 -1.50
CA LEU A 57 0.01 -3.18 -1.93
C LEU A 57 -0.19 -2.25 -0.74
N THR A 58 0.21 -1.00 -0.89
CA THR A 58 0.18 -0.05 0.22
C THR A 58 0.06 1.40 -0.28
N TYR A 59 -0.10 2.34 0.64
CA TYR A 59 -0.21 3.76 0.34
C TYR A 59 0.15 4.63 1.54
N MET A 60 0.42 5.91 1.29
CA MET A 60 0.74 6.93 2.29
C MET A 60 1.96 6.54 3.16
N ASN A 61 1.88 6.73 4.47
CA ASN A 61 2.97 6.43 5.41
C ASN A 61 3.27 4.93 5.54
N MET A 62 2.35 4.06 5.13
CA MET A 62 2.57 2.62 5.17
C MET A 62 3.55 2.15 4.08
N VAL A 63 3.85 2.97 3.07
CA VAL A 63 4.87 2.68 2.05
C VAL A 63 6.25 2.54 2.70
N SER A 64 6.68 3.54 3.47
CA SER A 64 7.97 3.50 4.17
C SER A 64 8.04 2.36 5.19
N LYS A 65 6.99 2.19 5.99
CA LYS A 65 6.90 1.08 6.97
C LYS A 65 6.96 -0.29 6.30
N SER A 66 6.36 -0.46 5.12
CA SER A 66 6.44 -1.71 4.35
C SER A 66 7.84 -1.96 3.82
N LEU A 67 8.55 -0.93 3.34
CA LEU A 67 9.94 -1.06 2.89
C LEU A 67 10.86 -1.47 4.03
N ASP A 68 10.72 -0.84 5.20
CA ASP A 68 11.49 -1.18 6.40
C ASP A 68 11.20 -2.62 6.85
N ALA A 69 9.93 -3.01 6.91
CA ALA A 69 9.52 -4.35 7.30
C ALA A 69 10.02 -5.45 6.34
N VAL A 70 9.97 -5.18 5.03
CA VAL A 70 10.47 -6.12 4.01
C VAL A 70 11.98 -6.30 4.13
N ALA A 71 12.73 -5.22 4.39
CA ALA A 71 14.17 -5.28 4.61
C ALA A 71 14.50 -6.07 5.89
N GLU A 72 13.76 -5.84 6.98
CA GLU A 72 13.94 -6.54 8.26
C GLU A 72 13.61 -8.03 8.17
N ALA A 73 12.49 -8.37 7.51
CA ALA A 73 12.04 -9.77 7.36
C ALA A 73 12.88 -10.57 6.36
N GLY A 74 13.67 -9.91 5.51
CA GLY A 74 14.47 -10.58 4.47
C GLY A 74 13.62 -11.34 3.46
N VAL A 75 12.46 -10.79 3.08
CA VAL A 75 11.56 -11.31 2.05
C VAL A 75 11.78 -10.53 0.76
N ASP A 76 11.84 -11.22 -0.38
CA ASP A 76 11.94 -10.54 -1.68
C ASP A 76 10.57 -10.08 -2.18
N ALA A 77 9.92 -9.20 -1.39
CA ALA A 77 8.62 -8.67 -1.73
C ALA A 77 8.72 -7.50 -2.73
N GLU A 78 7.80 -7.48 -3.70
CA GLU A 78 7.54 -6.31 -4.53
C GLU A 78 6.59 -5.37 -3.80
N VAL A 79 7.04 -4.14 -3.53
CA VAL A 79 6.24 -3.13 -2.83
C VAL A 79 5.71 -2.12 -3.84
N ILE A 80 4.40 -1.97 -3.87
CA ILE A 80 3.67 -1.07 -4.77
C ILE A 80 2.96 0.00 -3.95
N ASP A 81 3.36 1.25 -4.19
CA ASP A 81 2.60 2.43 -3.74
C ASP A 81 1.45 2.68 -4.71
N LEU A 82 0.22 2.54 -4.21
CA LEU A 82 -0.99 2.70 -5.02
C LEU A 82 -1.19 4.13 -5.49
N ARG A 83 -0.75 5.15 -4.72
CA ARG A 83 -0.87 6.59 -5.01
C ARG A 83 -2.30 7.06 -5.26
N TRP A 84 -3.01 6.38 -6.13
CA TRP A 84 -4.37 6.67 -6.57
C TRP A 84 -5.33 5.60 -6.07
N LEU A 85 -6.37 6.01 -5.36
CA LEU A 85 -7.30 5.09 -4.70
C LEU A 85 -8.72 5.14 -5.26
N ASP A 86 -8.91 5.78 -6.41
CA ASP A 86 -10.20 5.73 -7.08
C ASP A 86 -10.49 4.31 -7.59
N ARG A 87 -11.65 3.78 -7.22
CA ARG A 87 -12.03 2.40 -7.52
C ARG A 87 -12.24 2.12 -8.99
N ALA A 88 -12.64 3.14 -9.76
CA ALA A 88 -12.92 3.01 -11.18
C ALA A 88 -11.64 2.99 -12.03
N SER A 89 -10.60 3.69 -11.58
CA SER A 89 -9.35 3.90 -12.32
C SER A 89 -8.10 3.42 -11.58
N LEU A 90 -8.23 2.46 -10.67
CA LEU A 90 -7.10 1.84 -10.01
C LEU A 90 -6.21 1.11 -11.04
N ASP A 91 -4.89 1.18 -10.88
CA ASP A 91 -3.90 0.57 -11.79
C ASP A 91 -3.88 -0.96 -11.72
N TRP A 92 -4.93 -1.57 -12.27
CA TRP A 92 -5.06 -3.03 -12.30
C TRP A 92 -4.01 -3.71 -13.19
N ASP A 93 -3.40 -2.99 -14.12
CA ASP A 93 -2.34 -3.52 -14.98
C ASP A 93 -1.08 -3.78 -14.13
N THR A 94 -0.57 -2.74 -13.45
CA THR A 94 0.60 -2.88 -12.56
C THR A 94 0.34 -3.88 -11.43
N ILE A 95 -0.83 -3.81 -10.78
CA ILE A 95 -1.22 -4.74 -9.72
C ILE A 95 -1.28 -6.17 -10.25
N GLY A 96 -1.93 -6.37 -11.39
CA GLY A 96 -2.10 -7.70 -11.98
C GLY A 96 -0.80 -8.32 -12.49
N GLU A 97 0.12 -7.54 -13.05
CA GLU A 97 1.45 -8.02 -13.44
C GLU A 97 2.23 -8.53 -12.22
N SER A 98 2.21 -7.77 -11.12
CA SER A 98 2.86 -8.17 -9.88
C SER A 98 2.25 -9.45 -9.30
N ILE A 99 0.92 -9.53 -9.23
CA ILE A 99 0.22 -10.71 -8.69
C ILE A 99 0.54 -11.98 -9.50
N ARG A 100 0.53 -11.88 -10.84
CA ARG A 100 0.86 -13.03 -11.70
C ARG A 100 2.31 -13.48 -11.56
N LYS A 101 3.20 -12.59 -11.16
CA LYS A 101 4.60 -12.89 -10.91
C LYS A 101 4.82 -13.56 -9.55
N THR A 102 4.14 -13.06 -8.52
CA THR A 102 4.41 -13.45 -7.12
C THR A 102 3.44 -14.48 -6.56
N ASN A 103 2.26 -14.63 -7.14
CA ASN A 103 1.17 -15.53 -6.72
C ASN A 103 0.68 -15.32 -5.28
N ALA A 104 1.13 -14.27 -4.63
CA ALA A 104 0.81 -13.96 -3.24
C ALA A 104 0.65 -12.46 -3.04
N VAL A 105 -0.35 -12.05 -2.23
CA VAL A 105 -0.67 -10.64 -2.01
C VAL A 105 -0.82 -10.34 -0.53
N MET A 106 -0.23 -9.22 -0.12
CA MET A 106 -0.44 -8.58 1.17
C MET A 106 -0.88 -7.13 0.97
N ILE A 107 -1.98 -6.73 1.57
CA ILE A 107 -2.42 -5.34 1.63
C ILE A 107 -2.01 -4.76 2.97
N VAL A 108 -1.31 -3.64 2.95
CA VAL A 108 -0.85 -2.95 4.16
C VAL A 108 -1.44 -1.56 4.22
N GLU A 109 -2.23 -1.30 5.25
CA GLU A 109 -2.92 -0.03 5.44
C GLU A 109 -3.05 0.33 6.93
N GLN A 110 -3.30 1.58 7.22
CA GLN A 110 -3.48 2.04 8.61
C GLN A 110 -4.94 2.02 9.06
N GLY A 111 -5.85 1.81 8.12
CA GLY A 111 -7.29 1.87 8.35
C GLY A 111 -7.82 0.81 9.31
N VAL A 112 -9.04 1.02 9.81
CA VAL A 112 -9.75 0.11 10.72
C VAL A 112 -10.07 -1.21 10.04
N GLN A 113 -9.98 -2.30 10.75
CA GLN A 113 -10.04 -3.68 10.25
C GLN A 113 -11.19 -3.98 9.29
N GLY A 114 -12.41 -3.60 9.61
CA GLY A 114 -13.61 -4.03 8.87
C GLY A 114 -14.08 -3.09 7.78
N THR A 115 -13.64 -1.83 7.76
CA THR A 115 -14.23 -0.76 6.94
C THR A 115 -13.23 0.03 6.10
N SER A 116 -11.98 -0.38 6.07
CA SER A 116 -10.92 0.29 5.33
C SER A 116 -10.92 -0.07 3.83
N TYR A 117 -10.17 0.70 3.06
CA TYR A 117 -10.01 0.51 1.61
C TYR A 117 -9.53 -0.90 1.25
N GLY A 118 -8.61 -1.45 2.03
CA GLY A 118 -8.07 -2.78 1.81
C GLY A 118 -9.11 -3.90 1.94
N THR A 119 -10.24 -3.68 2.61
CA THR A 119 -11.34 -4.65 2.64
C THR A 119 -11.94 -4.82 1.25
N TRP A 120 -12.26 -3.71 0.59
CA TRP A 120 -12.75 -3.71 -0.79
C TRP A 120 -11.68 -4.22 -1.77
N LEU A 121 -10.44 -3.77 -1.62
CA LEU A 121 -9.34 -4.16 -2.49
C LEU A 121 -9.07 -5.67 -2.42
N SER A 122 -9.14 -6.26 -1.22
CA SER A 122 -8.99 -7.71 -1.03
C SER A 122 -10.07 -8.51 -1.76
N ASP A 123 -11.34 -8.06 -1.71
CA ASP A 123 -12.45 -8.69 -2.45
C ASP A 123 -12.23 -8.60 -3.97
N GLU A 124 -11.83 -7.44 -4.47
CA GLU A 124 -11.57 -7.25 -5.89
C GLU A 124 -10.37 -8.08 -6.40
N ILE A 125 -9.30 -8.18 -5.61
CA ILE A 125 -8.16 -9.04 -5.94
C ILE A 125 -8.59 -10.49 -5.99
N GLN A 126 -9.36 -10.95 -5.01
CA GLN A 126 -9.88 -12.31 -4.98
C GLN A 126 -10.75 -12.62 -6.21
N ARG A 127 -11.58 -11.67 -6.65
CA ARG A 127 -12.43 -11.86 -7.84
C ARG A 127 -11.66 -11.87 -9.14
N ARG A 128 -10.64 -11.00 -9.28
CA ARG A 128 -9.91 -10.80 -10.54
C ARG A 128 -8.78 -11.79 -10.75
N PHE A 129 -8.16 -12.24 -9.65
CA PHE A 129 -6.90 -12.98 -9.69
C PHE A 129 -6.93 -14.29 -8.90
N PHE A 130 -8.11 -14.83 -8.60
CA PHE A 130 -8.26 -16.08 -7.84
C PHE A 130 -7.35 -17.21 -8.36
N ASP A 131 -7.32 -17.40 -9.68
CA ASP A 131 -6.55 -18.47 -10.34
C ASP A 131 -5.02 -18.24 -10.29
N HIS A 132 -4.59 -17.09 -9.78
CA HIS A 132 -3.19 -16.70 -9.63
C HIS A 132 -2.75 -16.63 -8.16
N LEU A 133 -3.61 -16.97 -7.22
CA LEU A 133 -3.30 -16.87 -5.78
C LEU A 133 -3.02 -18.25 -5.20
N ASP A 134 -1.82 -18.43 -4.66
CA ASP A 134 -1.43 -19.66 -3.94
C ASP A 134 -1.93 -19.65 -2.49
N GLN A 135 -2.37 -18.50 -1.99
CA GLN A 135 -2.88 -18.32 -0.62
C GLN A 135 -3.92 -17.19 -0.56
N PRO A 136 -4.72 -17.11 0.51
CA PRO A 136 -5.62 -15.97 0.72
C PRO A 136 -4.87 -14.65 0.74
N VAL A 137 -5.52 -13.58 0.27
CA VAL A 137 -4.98 -12.21 0.37
C VAL A 137 -4.77 -11.86 1.85
N LEU A 138 -3.53 -11.61 2.22
CA LEU A 138 -3.16 -11.20 3.57
C LEU A 138 -3.47 -9.71 3.77
N ARG A 139 -3.81 -9.33 5.01
CA ARG A 139 -4.05 -7.92 5.32
C ARG A 139 -3.39 -7.55 6.64
N VAL A 140 -2.64 -6.45 6.62
CA VAL A 140 -2.16 -5.75 7.81
C VAL A 140 -2.91 -4.42 7.89
N HIS A 141 -3.59 -4.19 8.98
CA HIS A 141 -4.49 -3.05 9.19
C HIS A 141 -4.50 -2.64 10.67
N GLY A 142 -5.14 -1.53 11.00
CA GLY A 142 -5.40 -1.13 12.38
C GLY A 142 -6.37 -2.07 13.09
N ARG A 143 -6.62 -1.79 14.37
CA ARG A 143 -7.57 -2.55 15.18
C ARG A 143 -9.01 -2.20 14.82
N GLU A 144 -9.99 -2.91 15.41
CA GLU A 144 -11.41 -2.61 15.21
C GLU A 144 -11.84 -1.26 15.78
N ALA A 145 -11.18 -0.81 16.83
CA ALA A 145 -11.47 0.48 17.46
C ALA A 145 -10.90 1.64 16.67
N SER A 146 -11.66 2.71 16.56
CA SER A 146 -11.17 3.99 16.03
C SER A 146 -10.05 4.52 16.92
N PRO A 147 -9.00 5.12 16.32
CA PRO A 147 -7.93 5.75 17.08
C PRO A 147 -8.45 6.78 18.06
N SER A 148 -7.93 6.77 19.29
CA SER A 148 -8.25 7.72 20.34
C SER A 148 -7.37 8.97 20.21
N ILE A 149 -7.81 10.08 20.82
CA ILE A 149 -7.02 11.31 20.99
C ILE A 149 -5.75 11.09 21.86
N SER A 150 -5.76 10.08 22.73
CA SER A 150 -4.58 9.67 23.49
C SER A 150 -3.55 9.02 22.57
N LYS A 151 -2.34 9.61 22.46
CA LYS A 151 -1.27 9.06 21.63
C LYS A 151 -0.91 7.62 21.97
N VAL A 152 -1.02 7.24 23.23
CA VAL A 152 -0.74 5.85 23.66
C VAL A 152 -1.80 4.90 23.11
N LEU A 153 -3.08 5.26 23.22
CA LEU A 153 -4.18 4.43 22.70
C LEU A 153 -4.24 4.46 21.16
N GLU A 154 -3.91 5.59 20.54
CA GLU A 154 -3.78 5.70 19.10
C GLU A 154 -2.74 4.73 18.56
N GLN A 155 -1.54 4.71 19.16
CA GLN A 155 -0.46 3.80 18.80
C GLN A 155 -0.84 2.32 18.96
N GLU A 156 -1.73 1.98 19.88
CA GLU A 156 -2.25 0.62 20.00
C GLU A 156 -3.34 0.29 18.97
N ALA A 157 -4.00 1.30 18.41
CA ALA A 157 -5.07 1.11 17.44
C ALA A 157 -4.60 1.04 15.97
N ILE A 158 -3.41 1.59 15.65
CA ILE A 158 -2.90 1.64 14.29
C ILE A 158 -1.94 0.48 13.97
N ALA A 159 -1.80 0.17 12.67
CA ALA A 159 -0.80 -0.80 12.20
C ALA A 159 0.62 -0.26 12.36
N LYS A 160 1.52 -1.13 12.82
CA LYS A 160 2.94 -0.85 13.06
C LYS A 160 3.84 -1.66 12.12
N THR A 161 5.11 -1.28 12.01
CA THR A 161 6.10 -2.03 11.21
C THR A 161 6.22 -3.48 11.70
N GLU A 162 6.18 -3.72 13.02
CA GLU A 162 6.26 -5.04 13.61
C GLU A 162 5.07 -5.95 13.23
N ASP A 163 3.89 -5.38 12.99
CA ASP A 163 2.73 -6.14 12.50
C ASP A 163 2.97 -6.61 11.06
N ILE A 164 3.62 -5.78 10.23
CA ILE A 164 3.98 -6.13 8.86
C ILE A 164 5.06 -7.22 8.87
N VAL A 165 6.12 -7.07 9.67
CA VAL A 165 7.19 -8.08 9.81
C VAL A 165 6.61 -9.44 10.20
N ARG A 166 5.70 -9.46 11.18
CA ARG A 166 5.03 -10.68 11.63
C ARG A 166 4.19 -11.32 10.52
N ALA A 167 3.46 -10.50 9.75
CA ALA A 167 2.67 -11.00 8.63
C ALA A 167 3.56 -11.54 7.49
N LEU A 168 4.69 -10.89 7.19
CA LEU A 168 5.67 -11.36 6.22
C LEU A 168 6.28 -12.70 6.64
N ALA A 169 6.61 -12.88 7.92
CA ALA A 169 7.12 -14.13 8.43
C ALA A 169 6.10 -15.29 8.30
N THR A 170 4.81 -15.00 8.48
CA THR A 170 3.73 -15.97 8.28
C THR A 170 3.57 -16.32 6.80
N ALA A 171 3.61 -15.32 5.91
CA ALA A 171 3.56 -15.55 4.47
C ALA A 171 4.68 -16.48 4.00
N LYS A 172 5.91 -16.24 4.47
CA LYS A 172 7.10 -17.05 4.12
C LYS A 172 6.97 -18.52 4.53
N GLN A 173 6.29 -18.83 5.62
CA GLN A 173 6.03 -20.22 6.04
C GLN A 173 5.09 -20.95 5.06
N GLY A 174 4.15 -20.23 4.43
CA GLY A 174 3.30 -20.75 3.38
C GLY A 174 4.05 -21.10 2.08
N PHE A 175 5.13 -20.38 1.76
CA PHE A 175 5.98 -20.66 0.58
C PHE A 175 6.88 -21.89 0.73
N GLY A 176 7.16 -22.34 1.96
CA GLY A 176 8.08 -23.46 2.24
C GLY A 176 7.40 -24.82 2.42
N SER A 177 6.09 -24.93 2.19
CA SER A 177 5.30 -26.14 2.49
C SER A 177 4.97 -27.00 1.26
N ASN A 178 5.67 -26.79 0.14
CA ASN A 178 5.54 -27.63 -1.08
C ASN A 178 6.80 -28.45 -1.32
#